data_bab77d5a3abdd8b0d22e78e14962ea97
#
_entry.id   bab77d5a3abdd8b0d22e78e14962ea97
#
_cell.length_a   1.000
_cell.length_b   1.000
_cell.length_c   1.000
_cell.angle_alpha   90.00
_cell.angle_beta   90.00
_cell.angle_gamma   90.00
#
_symmetry.space_group_name_H-M   'P 1'
#
loop_
_entity.id
_entity.type
_entity.pdbx_description
1 polymer ?
#
loop_
_entity_poly.entity_id
_entity_poly.type
_entity_poly.pdbx_seq_one_letter_code
_entity_poly.pdbx_strand_id
1 'polypeptide(L)'
;IALAAAGLSDSLFGKRLLPIGTIYDPFVCRGLDALNYACYQDARFMIVGTPSGVTLAPEGGAHQSISTPLIGLSQDGIMSFEPAFVDELSIIMSWGLSFMQQDDGGSIYLRLTTRPLEQPKRQLTDNLKNDVVNGAYWWREPGPNCELIIAYQGVVADQVFSAAGYLAEAK
;
A
#
# COMPACT_ATOMS: atom_id res chain seq x y z
N ILE A 1 16.29 10.95 4.83
CA ILE A 1 17.64 11.16 4.25
C ILE A 1 18.37 9.82 4.11
N ALA A 2 18.61 9.04 5.17
CA ALA A 2 19.36 7.78 5.09
C ALA A 2 18.76 6.78 4.10
N LEU A 3 17.43 6.66 4.08
CA LEU A 3 16.70 5.79 3.16
C LEU A 3 16.91 6.22 1.70
N ALA A 4 16.82 7.52 1.42
CA ALA A 4 17.07 8.09 0.10
C ALA A 4 18.51 7.89 -0.34
N ALA A 5 19.47 8.13 0.55
CA ALA A 5 20.90 7.94 0.25
C ALA A 5 21.21 6.47 -0.07
N ALA A 6 20.61 5.52 0.64
CA ALA A 6 20.74 4.09 0.33
C ALA A 6 20.07 3.74 -1.01
N GLY A 7 18.94 4.37 -1.35
CA GLY A 7 18.25 4.20 -2.63
C GLY A 7 18.99 4.77 -3.84
N LEU A 8 19.98 5.64 -3.62
CA LEU A 8 20.87 6.22 -4.66
C LEU A 8 22.22 5.48 -4.74
N SER A 9 22.40 4.37 -4.04
CA SER A 9 23.69 3.72 -3.89
C SER A 9 24.29 3.18 -5.20
N ASP A 10 23.48 2.92 -6.22
CA ASP A 10 23.93 2.45 -7.52
C ASP A 10 24.80 3.50 -8.25
N SER A 11 24.48 4.79 -8.09
CA SER A 11 25.28 5.88 -8.65
C SER A 11 26.68 5.98 -8.05
N LEU A 12 26.84 5.54 -6.80
CA LEU A 12 28.11 5.59 -6.06
C LEU A 12 28.90 4.28 -6.14
N PHE A 13 28.20 3.14 -6.15
CA PHE A 13 28.82 1.82 -5.99
C PHE A 13 28.53 0.85 -7.14
N GLY A 14 27.78 1.27 -8.17
CA GLY A 14 27.36 0.44 -9.29
C GLY A 14 26.38 -0.67 -8.91
N LYS A 15 25.81 -0.62 -7.71
CA LYS A 15 24.78 -1.55 -7.20
C LYS A 15 23.79 -0.79 -6.33
N ARG A 16 22.52 -1.00 -6.57
CA ARG A 16 21.44 -0.41 -5.80
C ARG A 16 21.12 -1.28 -4.57
N LEU A 17 21.15 -0.70 -3.40
CA LEU A 17 20.61 -1.29 -2.19
C LEU A 17 19.08 -1.34 -2.27
N LEU A 18 18.49 -2.19 -1.45
CA LEU A 18 17.04 -2.32 -1.27
C LEU A 18 16.62 -1.79 0.11
N PRO A 19 16.63 -0.47 0.32
CA PRO A 19 16.33 0.10 1.62
C PRO A 19 14.84 0.03 1.92
N ILE A 20 14.51 -0.50 3.11
CA ILE A 20 13.16 -0.52 3.66
C ILE A 20 13.18 0.25 4.97
N GLY A 21 12.31 1.23 5.11
CA GLY A 21 12.17 2.01 6.33
C GLY A 21 10.74 2.02 6.83
N THR A 22 10.54 1.90 8.14
CA THR A 22 9.24 2.00 8.79
C THR A 22 9.11 3.36 9.47
N ILE A 23 7.93 3.95 9.38
CA ILE A 23 7.58 5.19 10.04
C ILE A 23 6.13 5.12 10.52
N TYR A 24 5.84 5.75 11.65
CA TYR A 24 4.47 5.95 12.08
C TYR A 24 3.71 6.76 11.01
N ASP A 25 2.64 6.22 10.45
CA ASP A 25 2.01 6.75 9.22
C ASP A 25 1.66 8.25 9.29
N PRO A 26 1.10 8.79 10.40
CA PRO A 26 0.86 10.23 10.51
C PRO A 26 2.13 11.10 10.39
N PHE A 27 3.30 10.51 10.63
CA PHE A 27 4.56 11.24 10.56
C PHE A 27 5.18 11.29 9.16
N VAL A 28 4.65 10.56 8.21
CA VAL A 28 5.04 10.67 6.79
C VAL A 28 4.88 12.12 6.33
N CYS A 29 3.81 12.81 6.75
CA CYS A 29 3.57 14.20 6.42
C CYS A 29 4.68 15.16 6.89
N ARG A 30 5.46 14.79 7.92
CA ARG A 30 6.59 15.62 8.39
C ARG A 30 7.84 15.49 7.54
N GLY A 31 7.89 14.46 6.71
CA GLY A 31 9.01 14.17 5.82
C GLY A 31 8.73 14.47 4.35
N LEU A 32 7.62 15.16 4.01
CA LEU A 32 7.18 15.33 2.63
C LEU A 32 8.21 16.03 1.75
N ASP A 33 8.89 17.05 2.25
CA ASP A 33 9.93 17.74 1.51
C ASP A 33 11.09 16.79 1.16
N ALA A 34 11.56 16.01 2.13
CA ALA A 34 12.59 15.01 1.91
C ALA A 34 12.13 13.87 1.00
N LEU A 35 10.87 13.44 1.11
CA LEU A 35 10.27 12.41 0.27
C LEU A 35 10.18 12.87 -1.20
N ASN A 36 9.65 14.08 -1.40
CA ASN A 36 9.53 14.69 -2.72
C ASN A 36 10.89 14.81 -3.41
N TYR A 37 11.88 15.32 -2.69
CA TYR A 37 13.23 15.46 -3.22
C TYR A 37 13.91 14.12 -3.50
N ALA A 38 13.68 13.12 -2.67
CA ALA A 38 14.19 11.77 -2.89
C ALA A 38 13.59 11.13 -4.15
N CYS A 39 12.29 11.27 -4.37
CA CYS A 39 11.63 10.80 -5.59
C CYS A 39 12.14 11.56 -6.83
N TYR A 40 12.31 12.88 -6.73
CA TYR A 40 12.88 13.70 -7.80
C TYR A 40 14.29 13.27 -8.21
N GLN A 41 15.09 12.79 -7.26
CA GLN A 41 16.44 12.25 -7.52
C GLN A 41 16.45 10.79 -7.98
N ASP A 42 15.30 10.17 -8.22
CA ASP A 42 15.18 8.74 -8.52
C ASP A 42 15.77 7.83 -7.45
N ALA A 43 15.77 8.27 -6.18
CA ALA A 43 16.08 7.40 -5.06
C ALA A 43 15.00 6.33 -4.93
N ARG A 44 15.41 5.06 -4.79
CA ARG A 44 14.48 3.94 -4.77
C ARG A 44 14.51 3.24 -3.43
N PHE A 45 13.37 3.24 -2.77
CA PHE A 45 13.20 2.72 -1.42
C PHE A 45 11.76 2.25 -1.20
N MET A 46 11.57 1.44 -0.18
CA MET A 46 10.25 1.09 0.33
C MET A 46 10.06 1.79 1.67
N ILE A 47 9.06 2.67 1.76
CA ILE A 47 8.63 3.30 3.01
C ILE A 47 7.34 2.63 3.49
N VAL A 48 7.31 2.24 4.75
CA VAL A 48 6.18 1.55 5.38
C VAL A 48 5.59 2.45 6.46
N GLY A 49 4.41 3.01 6.18
CA GLY A 49 3.61 3.76 7.15
C GLY A 49 2.79 2.80 8.02
N THR A 50 3.14 2.66 9.29
CA THR A 50 2.47 1.72 10.20
C THR A 50 2.56 2.15 11.67
N PRO A 51 1.47 2.00 12.49
CA PRO A 51 0.10 1.75 12.06
C PRO A 51 -0.48 2.88 11.20
N SER A 52 -1.50 2.58 10.40
CA SER A 52 -2.10 3.54 9.48
C SER A 52 -3.63 3.59 9.56
N GLY A 53 -4.18 4.70 9.10
CA GLY A 53 -5.59 4.85 8.76
C GLY A 53 -6.56 4.83 9.95
N VAL A 54 -7.74 4.31 9.68
CA VAL A 54 -8.89 4.32 10.62
C VAL A 54 -8.66 3.53 11.91
N THR A 55 -7.66 2.65 11.94
CA THR A 55 -7.28 1.88 13.13
C THR A 55 -6.71 2.75 14.25
N LEU A 56 -6.31 3.97 13.95
CA LEU A 56 -5.78 4.95 14.90
C LEU A 56 -6.87 5.82 15.53
N ALA A 57 -8.13 5.62 15.19
CA ALA A 57 -9.24 6.39 15.73
C ALA A 57 -9.28 6.44 17.27
N PRO A 58 -9.01 5.34 18.02
CA PRO A 58 -8.95 5.36 19.48
C PRO A 58 -7.84 6.24 20.07
N GLU A 59 -6.77 6.52 19.30
CA GLU A 59 -5.65 7.34 19.74
C GLU A 59 -5.91 8.85 19.60
N GLY A 60 -7.00 9.23 18.91
CA GLY A 60 -7.42 10.62 18.72
C GLY A 60 -6.98 11.24 17.40
N GLY A 61 -7.51 12.43 17.10
CA GLY A 61 -7.40 13.07 15.79
C GLY A 61 -5.99 13.37 15.30
N ALA A 62 -5.06 13.67 16.21
CA ALA A 62 -3.66 13.95 15.85
C ALA A 62 -2.89 12.72 15.35
N HIS A 63 -3.40 11.53 15.61
CA HIS A 63 -2.83 10.25 15.23
C HIS A 63 -3.51 9.63 14.01
N GLN A 64 -4.63 10.17 13.56
CA GLN A 64 -5.31 9.71 12.36
C GLN A 64 -4.61 10.24 11.10
N SER A 65 -4.28 9.34 10.18
CA SER A 65 -3.58 9.68 8.95
C SER A 65 -4.56 9.87 7.79
N ILE A 66 -5.37 10.93 7.87
CA ILE A 66 -6.45 11.21 6.89
C ILE A 66 -5.87 11.60 5.52
N SER A 67 -4.77 12.33 5.50
CA SER A 67 -4.17 12.87 4.27
C SER A 67 -3.10 11.97 3.65
N THR A 68 -2.55 11.02 4.38
CA THR A 68 -1.44 10.19 3.90
C THR A 68 -1.76 9.31 2.69
N PRO A 69 -3.01 8.82 2.46
CA PRO A 69 -3.35 8.15 1.20
C PRO A 69 -3.12 9.01 -0.04
N LEU A 70 -3.31 10.33 0.08
CA LEU A 70 -3.14 11.27 -1.02
C LEU A 70 -1.67 11.44 -1.44
N ILE A 71 -0.73 11.18 -0.54
CA ILE A 71 0.72 11.26 -0.84
C ILE A 71 1.05 10.31 -1.98
N GLY A 72 0.64 9.04 -1.87
CA GLY A 72 0.89 8.05 -2.90
C GLY A 72 0.19 8.32 -4.25
N LEU A 73 -0.92 9.07 -4.21
CA LEU A 73 -1.64 9.47 -5.43
C LEU A 73 -1.06 10.70 -6.12
N SER A 74 -0.41 11.58 -5.36
CA SER A 74 0.07 12.88 -5.85
C SER A 74 1.56 12.94 -6.10
N GLN A 75 2.32 12.01 -5.52
CA GLN A 75 3.78 12.00 -5.60
C GLN A 75 4.26 11.18 -6.79
N ASP A 76 4.91 11.81 -7.73
CA ASP A 76 5.59 11.14 -8.84
C ASP A 76 6.79 10.31 -8.34
N GLY A 77 7.09 9.20 -9.04
CA GLY A 77 8.21 8.31 -8.70
C GLY A 77 7.95 7.36 -7.52
N ILE A 78 6.72 7.29 -7.00
CA ILE A 78 6.35 6.36 -5.93
C ILE A 78 5.02 5.66 -6.23
N MET A 79 4.96 4.35 -6.01
CA MET A 79 3.73 3.58 -6.05
C MET A 79 3.22 3.31 -4.64
N SER A 80 1.93 3.50 -4.43
CA SER A 80 1.30 3.41 -3.11
C SER A 80 0.33 2.23 -3.04
N PHE A 81 0.42 1.46 -1.95
CA PHE A 81 -0.44 0.32 -1.69
C PHE A 81 -0.93 0.32 -0.24
N GLU A 82 -2.17 -0.13 -0.07
CA GLU A 82 -2.78 -0.35 1.24
C GLU A 82 -3.44 -1.74 1.26
N PRO A 83 -2.65 -2.82 1.37
CA PRO A 83 -3.18 -4.18 1.37
C PRO A 83 -4.07 -4.45 2.59
N ALA A 84 -5.15 -5.23 2.38
CA ALA A 84 -6.00 -5.72 3.46
C ALA A 84 -5.40 -6.97 4.11
N PHE A 85 -4.79 -7.85 3.33
CA PHE A 85 -4.38 -9.19 3.75
C PHE A 85 -2.87 -9.40 3.59
N VAL A 86 -2.34 -10.33 4.38
CA VAL A 86 -0.89 -10.64 4.39
C VAL A 86 -0.41 -11.25 3.07
N ASP A 87 -1.26 -11.96 2.36
CA ASP A 87 -0.92 -12.52 1.06
C ASP A 87 -0.75 -11.43 -0.01
N GLU A 88 -1.61 -10.41 0.00
CA GLU A 88 -1.44 -9.20 -0.84
C GLU A 88 -0.14 -8.48 -0.51
N LEU A 89 0.14 -8.28 0.78
CA LEU A 89 1.38 -7.66 1.23
C LEU A 89 2.60 -8.44 0.74
N SER A 90 2.57 -9.77 0.83
CA SER A 90 3.65 -10.63 0.33
C SER A 90 3.88 -10.48 -1.17
N ILE A 91 2.81 -10.42 -1.95
CA ILE A 91 2.86 -10.20 -3.41
C ILE A 91 3.48 -8.82 -3.70
N ILE A 92 2.98 -7.77 -3.08
CA ILE A 92 3.42 -6.40 -3.30
C ILE A 92 4.90 -6.23 -2.91
N MET A 93 5.31 -6.76 -1.77
CA MET A 93 6.70 -6.67 -1.33
C MET A 93 7.64 -7.42 -2.26
N SER A 94 7.28 -8.65 -2.67
CA SER A 94 8.09 -9.45 -3.60
C SER A 94 8.25 -8.76 -4.95
N TRP A 95 7.15 -8.26 -5.51
CA TRP A 95 7.16 -7.49 -6.74
C TRP A 95 7.95 -6.18 -6.57
N GLY A 96 7.72 -5.47 -5.49
CA GLY A 96 8.31 -4.18 -5.20
C GLY A 96 9.83 -4.20 -5.09
N LEU A 97 10.39 -5.24 -4.49
CA LEU A 97 11.85 -5.42 -4.44
C LEU A 97 12.45 -5.58 -5.84
N SER A 98 11.73 -6.24 -6.75
CA SER A 98 12.14 -6.36 -8.15
C SER A 98 11.94 -5.05 -8.92
N PHE A 99 10.79 -4.39 -8.71
CA PHE A 99 10.46 -3.11 -9.34
C PHE A 99 11.48 -2.02 -9.02
N MET A 100 11.93 -1.91 -7.78
CA MET A 100 12.97 -0.95 -7.38
C MET A 100 14.32 -1.16 -8.11
N GLN A 101 14.54 -2.31 -8.73
CA GLN A 101 15.77 -2.61 -9.47
C GLN A 101 15.66 -2.42 -11.00
N GLN A 102 14.45 -2.17 -11.51
CA GLN A 102 14.21 -1.98 -12.93
C GLN A 102 14.65 -0.59 -13.39
N ASP A 103 14.99 -0.43 -14.65
CA ASP A 103 15.42 0.86 -15.20
C ASP A 103 14.31 1.92 -15.11
N ASP A 104 13.06 1.50 -15.30
CA ASP A 104 11.84 2.31 -15.19
C ASP A 104 11.14 2.14 -13.83
N GLY A 105 11.80 1.57 -12.83
CA GLY A 105 11.28 1.37 -11.50
C GLY A 105 11.13 2.66 -10.70
N GLY A 106 10.64 2.54 -9.46
CA GLY A 106 10.43 3.67 -8.54
C GLY A 106 10.45 3.24 -7.09
N SER A 107 10.10 4.15 -6.21
CA SER A 107 9.90 3.88 -4.79
C SER A 107 8.52 3.30 -4.51
N ILE A 108 8.36 2.72 -3.32
CA ILE A 108 7.08 2.14 -2.87
C ILE A 108 6.70 2.72 -1.51
N TYR A 109 5.44 3.08 -1.38
CA TYR A 109 4.82 3.44 -0.11
C TYR A 109 3.77 2.40 0.26
N LEU A 110 4.01 1.69 1.35
CA LEU A 110 3.08 0.74 1.95
C LEU A 110 2.41 1.38 3.16
N ARG A 111 1.09 1.37 3.19
CA ARG A 111 0.30 1.75 4.36
C ARG A 111 -0.25 0.49 5.00
N LEU A 112 0.22 0.19 6.21
CA LEU A 112 -0.12 -1.05 6.90
C LEU A 112 -0.86 -0.77 8.22
N THR A 113 -1.86 -1.60 8.48
CA THR A 113 -2.59 -1.61 9.74
C THR A 113 -2.02 -2.64 10.69
N THR A 114 -2.22 -2.42 11.99
CA THR A 114 -1.95 -3.40 13.06
C THR A 114 -3.23 -4.08 13.56
N ARG A 115 -4.40 -3.73 13.00
CA ARG A 115 -5.66 -4.40 13.34
C ARG A 115 -5.65 -5.83 12.82
N PRO A 116 -5.93 -6.84 13.66
CA PRO A 116 -6.09 -8.22 13.20
C PRO A 116 -7.28 -8.34 12.24
N LEU A 117 -7.08 -9.00 11.11
CA LEU A 117 -8.11 -9.41 10.17
C LEU A 117 -8.05 -10.92 9.97
N GLU A 118 -9.21 -11.53 9.73
CA GLU A 118 -9.26 -12.92 9.30
C GLU A 118 -8.62 -13.04 7.91
N GLN A 119 -7.64 -13.94 7.79
CA GLN A 119 -6.88 -14.09 6.56
C GLN A 119 -7.58 -15.06 5.61
N PRO A 120 -7.75 -14.71 4.32
CA PRO A 120 -8.41 -15.57 3.36
C PRO A 120 -7.59 -16.83 3.06
N LYS A 121 -8.27 -17.96 2.93
CA LYS A 121 -7.69 -19.20 2.42
C LYS A 121 -7.93 -19.27 0.92
N ARG A 122 -7.00 -18.76 0.12
CA ARG A 122 -7.09 -18.72 -1.34
C ARG A 122 -5.78 -19.12 -2.01
N GLN A 123 -5.85 -19.55 -3.25
CA GLN A 123 -4.67 -19.81 -4.06
C GLN A 123 -4.15 -18.49 -4.66
N LEU A 124 -2.83 -18.28 -4.57
CA LEU A 124 -2.16 -17.15 -5.18
C LEU A 124 -1.85 -17.44 -6.65
N THR A 125 -2.89 -17.38 -7.48
CA THR A 125 -2.74 -17.54 -8.94
C THR A 125 -1.94 -16.37 -9.54
N ASP A 126 -1.35 -16.58 -10.70
CA ASP A 126 -0.59 -15.51 -11.37
C ASP A 126 -1.51 -14.34 -11.80
N ASN A 127 -2.77 -14.61 -12.13
CA ASN A 127 -3.76 -13.55 -12.37
C ASN A 127 -3.97 -12.70 -11.12
N LEU A 128 -4.22 -13.32 -9.96
CA LEU A 128 -4.38 -12.58 -8.71
C LEU A 128 -3.14 -11.76 -8.35
N LYS A 129 -1.94 -12.31 -8.54
CA LYS A 129 -0.69 -11.57 -8.30
C LYS A 129 -0.57 -10.34 -9.20
N ASN A 130 -0.88 -10.49 -10.49
CA ASN A 130 -0.86 -9.39 -11.44
C ASN A 130 -1.91 -8.32 -11.09
N ASP A 131 -3.11 -8.72 -10.75
CA ASP A 131 -4.20 -7.81 -10.40
C ASP A 131 -3.90 -7.03 -9.12
N VAL A 132 -3.34 -7.69 -8.10
CA VAL A 132 -2.90 -7.04 -6.85
C VAL A 132 -1.84 -5.96 -7.14
N VAL A 133 -0.86 -6.25 -7.99
CA VAL A 133 0.18 -5.28 -8.37
C VAL A 133 -0.37 -4.16 -9.24
N ASN A 134 -1.36 -4.45 -10.10
CA ASN A 134 -2.06 -3.46 -10.91
C ASN A 134 -3.06 -2.61 -10.09
N GLY A 135 -3.27 -2.94 -8.82
CA GLY A 135 -3.96 -2.10 -7.85
C GLY A 135 -5.42 -2.43 -7.61
N ALA A 136 -6.01 -3.40 -8.31
CA ALA A 136 -7.39 -3.82 -8.06
C ALA A 136 -7.66 -5.25 -8.55
N TYR A 137 -8.49 -5.96 -7.82
CA TYR A 137 -9.02 -7.27 -8.23
C TYR A 137 -10.43 -7.47 -7.71
N TRP A 138 -11.20 -8.35 -8.37
CA TRP A 138 -12.50 -8.76 -7.87
C TRP A 138 -12.36 -9.74 -6.72
N TRP A 139 -12.83 -9.35 -5.54
CA TRP A 139 -13.05 -10.29 -4.44
C TRP A 139 -14.15 -11.30 -4.77
N ARG A 140 -15.21 -10.79 -5.40
CA ARG A 140 -16.31 -11.56 -5.98
C ARG A 140 -16.66 -10.95 -7.34
N GLU A 141 -16.59 -11.77 -8.38
CA GLU A 141 -17.00 -11.35 -9.73
C GLU A 141 -18.48 -10.91 -9.74
N PRO A 142 -18.80 -9.80 -10.42
CA PRO A 142 -20.17 -9.37 -10.54
C PRO A 142 -20.99 -10.33 -11.41
N GLY A 143 -22.16 -10.73 -10.92
CA GLY A 143 -23.12 -11.50 -11.73
C GLY A 143 -23.86 -10.63 -12.74
N PRO A 144 -24.62 -11.25 -13.66
CA PRO A 144 -25.32 -10.51 -14.73
C PRO A 144 -26.39 -9.52 -14.22
N ASN A 145 -26.87 -9.70 -12.99
CA ASN A 145 -27.85 -8.84 -12.33
C ASN A 145 -27.22 -8.01 -11.20
N CYS A 146 -25.94 -7.70 -11.30
CA CYS A 146 -25.26 -6.89 -10.30
C CYS A 146 -25.79 -5.44 -10.36
N GLU A 147 -26.33 -4.97 -9.24
CA GLU A 147 -26.88 -3.62 -9.11
C GLU A 147 -25.94 -2.68 -8.33
N LEU A 148 -25.02 -3.22 -7.53
CA LEU A 148 -24.13 -2.46 -6.70
C LEU A 148 -22.75 -3.10 -6.64
N ILE A 149 -21.72 -2.27 -6.77
CA ILE A 149 -20.33 -2.62 -6.57
C ILE A 149 -19.80 -1.82 -5.40
N ILE A 150 -19.16 -2.49 -4.43
CA ILE A 150 -18.48 -1.85 -3.31
C ILE A 150 -16.98 -2.01 -3.52
N ALA A 151 -16.29 -0.88 -3.72
CA ALA A 151 -14.84 -0.84 -3.75
C ALA A 151 -14.29 -0.49 -2.37
N TYR A 152 -13.19 -1.13 -1.96
CA TYR A 152 -12.54 -0.86 -0.68
C TYR A 152 -11.04 -1.09 -0.80
N GLN A 153 -10.30 -0.59 0.19
CA GLN A 153 -8.88 -0.89 0.36
C GLN A 153 -8.53 -1.03 1.84
N GLY A 154 -7.51 -1.82 2.14
CA GLY A 154 -6.95 -1.95 3.47
C GLY A 154 -7.90 -2.54 4.51
N VAL A 155 -7.79 -2.07 5.72
CA VAL A 155 -8.34 -2.65 6.95
C VAL A 155 -9.87 -2.70 7.05
N VAL A 156 -10.60 -2.06 6.16
CA VAL A 156 -12.08 -2.02 6.17
C VAL A 156 -12.74 -3.24 5.49
N ALA A 157 -11.95 -4.23 5.07
CA ALA A 157 -12.45 -5.43 4.40
C ALA A 157 -13.61 -6.11 5.15
N ASP A 158 -13.46 -6.37 6.47
CA ASP A 158 -14.50 -7.03 7.28
C ASP A 158 -15.81 -6.24 7.32
N GLN A 159 -15.71 -4.90 7.40
CA GLN A 159 -16.88 -4.02 7.40
C GLN A 159 -17.60 -4.06 6.05
N VAL A 160 -16.83 -4.12 4.96
CA VAL A 160 -17.41 -4.21 3.61
C VAL A 160 -18.09 -5.57 3.40
N PHE A 161 -17.47 -6.66 3.86
CA PHE A 161 -18.09 -7.99 3.75
C PHE A 161 -19.39 -8.07 4.56
N SER A 162 -19.40 -7.51 5.77
CA SER A 162 -20.61 -7.43 6.60
C SER A 162 -21.69 -6.58 5.93
N ALA A 163 -21.34 -5.41 5.40
CA ALA A 163 -22.27 -4.54 4.70
C ALA A 163 -22.87 -5.20 3.45
N ALA A 164 -22.03 -5.89 2.67
CA ALA A 164 -22.49 -6.63 1.50
C ALA A 164 -23.47 -7.76 1.88
N GLY A 165 -23.24 -8.44 3.01
CA GLY A 165 -24.17 -9.42 3.56
C GLY A 165 -25.53 -8.82 3.91
N TYR A 166 -25.55 -7.73 4.67
CA TYR A 166 -26.81 -7.03 5.04
C TYR A 166 -27.58 -6.53 3.82
N LEU A 167 -26.87 -6.00 2.81
CA LEU A 167 -27.52 -5.54 1.57
C LEU A 167 -28.14 -6.69 0.77
N ALA A 168 -27.52 -7.87 0.79
CA ALA A 168 -28.06 -9.07 0.13
C ALA A 168 -29.30 -9.62 0.86
N GLU A 169 -29.38 -9.50 2.18
CA GLU A 169 -30.53 -9.94 2.99
C GLU A 169 -31.73 -8.97 2.92
N ALA A 170 -31.46 -7.69 2.61
CA ALA A 170 -32.50 -6.65 2.54
C ALA A 170 -33.33 -6.66 1.23
N LYS A 171 -32.98 -7.52 0.26
CA LYS A 171 -33.70 -7.75 -1.00
C LYS A 171 -34.62 -8.95 -0.91
#